data_a8a5e0d83cb71f4a82312211ec715710
#
_entry.id   a8a5e0d83cb71f4a82312211ec715710
#
_cell.length_a   1.000
_cell.length_b   1.000
_cell.length_c   1.000
_cell.angle_alpha   90.00
_cell.angle_beta   90.00
_cell.angle_gamma   90.00
#
_symmetry.space_group_name_H-M   'P 1'
#
loop_
_entity.id
_entity.type
_entity.pdbx_description
1 polymer ?
#
loop_
_entity_poly.entity_id
_entity_poly.type
_entity_poly.pdbx_seq_one_letter_code
_entity_poly.pdbx_strand_id
1 'polypeptide(L)'
;MADEIAEAVQIIRVAYDGIEIAMKVGSDGIEAMKKVLNVIKGMLDYEKNLGRTSMRKLLMRGGDLQVLQFDNSEMKKVKKLAKKYGILYSTMPNINKGQTEIIFHSEATPRINVMLQRMKSGHISTFDDYVKKSDSEGKNKLIDYFQKQKEGNGKFHTQEEEKAGEAIQGLIEKIGLYA
;
A
#
# COMPACT_ATOMS: atom_id res chain seq x y z
N MET A 1 1.50 16.33 -13.03
CA MET A 1 0.18 17.00 -13.23
C MET A 1 -0.49 16.59 -14.54
N ALA A 2 0.17 16.68 -15.67
CA ALA A 2 -0.44 16.31 -16.96
C ALA A 2 -0.82 14.81 -17.02
N ASP A 3 0.03 13.93 -16.50
CA ASP A 3 -0.21 12.48 -16.51
C ASP A 3 -1.34 12.07 -15.53
N GLU A 4 -1.44 12.72 -14.39
CA GLU A 4 -2.52 12.47 -13.41
C GLU A 4 -3.90 12.89 -13.96
N ILE A 5 -3.94 13.99 -14.70
CA ILE A 5 -5.17 14.46 -15.37
C ILE A 5 -5.53 13.51 -16.50
N ALA A 6 -4.54 13.04 -17.27
CA ALA A 6 -4.75 12.08 -18.35
C ALA A 6 -5.28 10.74 -17.82
N GLU A 7 -4.74 10.25 -16.71
CA GLU A 7 -5.18 9.01 -16.06
C GLU A 7 -6.61 9.15 -15.49
N ALA A 8 -6.91 10.26 -14.80
CA ALA A 8 -8.25 10.55 -14.31
C ALA A 8 -9.28 10.69 -15.45
N VAL A 9 -8.92 11.36 -16.55
CA VAL A 9 -9.76 11.47 -17.74
C VAL A 9 -9.99 10.13 -18.39
N GLN A 10 -8.98 9.26 -18.43
CA GLN A 10 -9.10 7.90 -19.00
C GLN A 10 -10.02 7.03 -18.15
N ILE A 11 -9.96 7.12 -16.81
CA ILE A 11 -10.86 6.44 -15.88
C ILE A 11 -12.31 6.90 -16.09
N ILE A 12 -12.54 8.22 -16.18
CA ILE A 12 -13.87 8.79 -16.44
C ILE A 12 -14.39 8.35 -17.81
N ARG A 13 -13.53 8.29 -18.81
CA ARG A 13 -13.89 7.88 -20.17
C ARG A 13 -14.30 6.42 -20.24
N VAL A 14 -13.53 5.52 -19.62
CA VAL A 14 -13.86 4.09 -19.51
C VAL A 14 -15.17 3.88 -18.76
N ALA A 15 -15.44 4.63 -17.70
CA ALA A 15 -16.68 4.59 -16.95
C ALA A 15 -17.86 5.11 -17.80
N TYR A 16 -17.66 6.19 -18.58
CA TYR A 16 -18.67 6.77 -19.45
C TYR A 16 -19.00 5.85 -20.63
N ASP A 17 -18.00 5.30 -21.28
CA ASP A 17 -18.15 4.32 -22.36
C ASP A 17 -18.87 3.06 -21.88
N GLY A 18 -18.55 2.60 -20.66
CA GLY A 18 -19.23 1.48 -20.01
C GLY A 18 -20.71 1.74 -19.72
N ILE A 19 -21.06 2.95 -19.28
CA ILE A 19 -22.45 3.37 -19.07
C ILE A 19 -23.20 3.49 -20.41
N GLU A 20 -22.57 4.06 -21.42
CA GLU A 20 -23.16 4.20 -22.75
C GLU A 20 -23.44 2.84 -23.42
N ILE A 21 -22.51 1.87 -23.26
CA ILE A 21 -22.69 0.50 -23.72
C ILE A 21 -23.83 -0.18 -22.95
N ALA A 22 -23.91 0.02 -21.62
CA ALA A 22 -24.97 -0.55 -20.80
C ALA A 22 -26.36 -0.01 -21.16
N MET A 23 -26.48 1.25 -21.55
CA MET A 23 -27.74 1.84 -22.00
C MET A 23 -28.22 1.30 -23.34
N LYS A 24 -27.32 0.80 -24.20
CA LYS A 24 -27.66 0.30 -25.55
C LYS A 24 -28.12 -1.15 -25.58
N VAL A 25 -27.95 -1.93 -24.50
CA VAL A 25 -28.08 -3.41 -24.52
C VAL A 25 -29.35 -3.94 -23.79
N GLY A 26 -30.27 -3.11 -23.36
CA GLY A 26 -31.56 -3.55 -22.77
C GLY A 26 -31.46 -4.16 -21.36
N SER A 27 -32.16 -5.27 -21.08
CA SER A 27 -32.18 -5.92 -19.75
C SER A 27 -30.81 -6.40 -19.26
N ASP A 28 -29.91 -6.76 -20.15
CA ASP A 28 -28.53 -7.12 -19.83
C ASP A 28 -27.70 -5.88 -19.44
N GLY A 29 -28.19 -4.69 -19.79
CA GLY A 29 -27.58 -3.41 -19.44
C GLY A 29 -27.56 -3.14 -17.92
N ILE A 30 -28.51 -3.67 -17.16
CA ILE A 30 -28.56 -3.47 -15.70
C ILE A 30 -27.39 -4.21 -15.03
N GLU A 31 -27.07 -5.43 -15.46
CA GLU A 31 -25.91 -6.16 -14.92
C GLU A 31 -24.58 -5.53 -15.34
N ALA A 32 -24.48 -5.11 -16.60
CA ALA A 32 -23.32 -4.38 -17.10
C ALA A 32 -23.12 -3.07 -16.33
N MET A 33 -24.19 -2.32 -16.07
CA MET A 33 -24.18 -1.10 -15.28
C MET A 33 -23.77 -1.35 -13.81
N LYS A 34 -24.25 -2.44 -13.19
CA LYS A 34 -23.79 -2.84 -11.85
C LYS A 34 -22.29 -3.15 -11.82
N LYS A 35 -21.77 -3.84 -12.83
CA LYS A 35 -20.33 -4.12 -12.95
C LYS A 35 -19.50 -2.84 -13.09
N VAL A 36 -19.94 -1.89 -13.94
CA VAL A 36 -19.29 -0.59 -14.12
C VAL A 36 -19.34 0.22 -12.82
N LEU A 37 -20.49 0.27 -12.14
CA LEU A 37 -20.63 0.97 -10.85
C LEU A 37 -19.74 0.35 -9.77
N ASN A 38 -19.58 -0.96 -9.74
CA ASN A 38 -18.67 -1.63 -8.83
C ASN A 38 -17.20 -1.31 -9.12
N VAL A 39 -16.82 -1.22 -10.40
CA VAL A 39 -15.48 -0.79 -10.81
C VAL A 39 -15.23 0.66 -10.40
N ILE A 40 -16.17 1.56 -10.66
CA ILE A 40 -16.08 2.97 -10.25
C ILE A 40 -15.99 3.08 -8.73
N LYS A 41 -16.81 2.33 -8.00
CA LYS A 41 -16.76 2.29 -6.54
C LYS A 41 -15.41 1.78 -6.04
N GLY A 42 -14.89 0.72 -6.63
CA GLY A 42 -13.55 0.20 -6.33
C GLY A 42 -12.45 1.22 -6.60
N MET A 43 -12.55 1.98 -7.70
CA MET A 43 -11.61 3.06 -8.02
C MET A 43 -11.70 4.22 -7.02
N LEU A 44 -12.91 4.65 -6.67
CA LEU A 44 -13.13 5.70 -5.66
C LEU A 44 -12.66 5.28 -4.27
N ASP A 45 -12.89 4.02 -3.90
CA ASP A 45 -12.38 3.47 -2.65
C ASP A 45 -10.85 3.34 -2.68
N TYR A 46 -10.26 3.06 -3.83
CA TYR A 46 -8.82 3.09 -4.04
C TYR A 46 -8.24 4.50 -3.85
N GLU A 47 -8.85 5.51 -4.47
CA GLU A 47 -8.41 6.91 -4.32
C GLU A 47 -8.55 7.43 -2.88
N LYS A 48 -9.62 7.06 -2.17
CA LYS A 48 -9.80 7.40 -0.75
C LYS A 48 -8.74 6.77 0.16
N ASN A 49 -8.19 5.64 -0.24
CA ASN A 49 -7.18 4.90 0.52
C ASN A 49 -5.75 5.21 0.10
N LEU A 50 -5.54 6.14 -0.85
CA LEU A 50 -4.19 6.58 -1.23
C LEU A 50 -3.49 7.27 -0.06
N GLY A 51 -2.21 6.97 0.08
CA GLY A 51 -1.42 7.42 1.20
C GLY A 51 -1.33 6.34 2.29
N ARG A 52 -1.56 6.74 3.55
CA ARG A 52 -1.44 5.80 4.66
C ARG A 52 -2.61 4.81 4.72
N THR A 53 -2.26 3.53 4.80
CA THR A 53 -3.22 2.44 5.04
C THR A 53 -2.79 1.57 6.23
N SER A 54 -3.66 0.69 6.69
CA SER A 54 -3.28 -0.32 7.69
C SER A 54 -2.36 -1.38 7.08
N MET A 55 -1.50 -1.96 7.91
CA MET A 55 -0.61 -3.05 7.49
C MET A 55 -1.39 -4.23 6.90
N ARG A 56 -2.51 -4.61 7.52
CA ARG A 56 -3.38 -5.68 7.02
C ARG A 56 -3.89 -5.40 5.62
N LYS A 57 -4.44 -4.20 5.37
CA LYS A 57 -4.94 -3.81 4.05
C LYS A 57 -3.83 -3.77 2.99
N LEU A 58 -2.63 -3.35 3.38
CA LEU A 58 -1.48 -3.38 2.49
C LEU A 58 -1.14 -4.83 2.10
N LEU A 59 -1.06 -5.73 3.08
CA LEU A 59 -0.66 -7.12 2.86
C LEU A 59 -1.74 -7.98 2.16
N MET A 60 -3.01 -7.61 2.27
CA MET A 60 -4.10 -8.27 1.53
C MET A 60 -3.92 -8.21 0.01
N ARG A 61 -3.19 -7.25 -0.50
CA ARG A 61 -2.93 -7.11 -1.94
C ARG A 61 -1.90 -8.09 -2.49
N GLY A 62 -1.06 -8.65 -1.61
CA GLY A 62 0.07 -9.49 -2.02
C GLY A 62 1.16 -8.69 -2.75
N GLY A 63 2.19 -9.40 -3.21
CA GLY A 63 3.31 -8.81 -3.93
C GLY A 63 4.53 -8.52 -3.06
N ASP A 64 5.62 -8.14 -3.71
CA ASP A 64 6.88 -7.86 -3.04
C ASP A 64 6.83 -6.55 -2.27
N LEU A 65 7.45 -6.55 -1.10
CA LEU A 65 7.47 -5.42 -0.19
C LEU A 65 8.84 -4.74 -0.17
N GLN A 66 8.80 -3.42 -0.13
CA GLN A 66 9.98 -2.58 0.04
C GLN A 66 9.78 -1.63 1.22
N VAL A 67 10.88 -1.18 1.78
CA VAL A 67 10.93 -0.25 2.91
C VAL A 67 11.62 1.03 2.47
N LEU A 68 10.97 2.16 2.74
CA LEU A 68 11.56 3.49 2.63
C LEU A 68 11.92 3.98 4.03
N GLN A 69 13.21 4.26 4.23
CA GLN A 69 13.74 4.92 5.42
C GLN A 69 14.04 6.38 5.11
N PHE A 70 13.62 7.28 5.97
CA PHE A 70 13.82 8.73 5.81
C PHE A 70 13.83 9.43 7.18
N ASP A 71 14.34 10.66 7.23
CA ASP A 71 14.39 11.43 8.46
C ASP A 71 12.98 11.80 8.96
N ASN A 72 12.77 11.75 10.26
CA ASN A 72 11.48 12.09 10.88
C ASN A 72 10.97 13.47 10.46
N SER A 73 11.85 14.43 10.22
CA SER A 73 11.50 15.78 9.77
C SER A 73 10.79 15.80 8.41
N GLU A 74 11.02 14.79 7.57
CA GLU A 74 10.44 14.69 6.22
C GLU A 74 9.04 14.04 6.21
N MET A 75 8.52 13.54 7.35
CA MET A 75 7.25 12.81 7.41
C MET A 75 6.05 13.58 6.86
N LYS A 76 5.96 14.89 7.12
CA LYS A 76 4.89 15.73 6.57
C LYS A 76 4.94 15.80 5.04
N LYS A 77 6.15 15.88 4.50
CA LYS A 77 6.40 15.91 3.05
C LYS A 77 6.09 14.57 2.41
N VAL A 78 6.52 13.48 3.05
CA VAL A 78 6.20 12.11 2.61
C VAL A 78 4.70 11.89 2.53
N LYS A 79 3.94 12.26 3.56
CA LYS A 79 2.47 12.14 3.56
C LYS A 79 1.83 12.88 2.39
N LYS A 80 2.26 14.12 2.15
CA LYS A 80 1.74 14.96 1.05
C LYS A 80 2.08 14.38 -0.32
N LEU A 81 3.33 13.97 -0.51
CA LEU A 81 3.82 13.44 -1.78
C LEU A 81 3.25 12.03 -2.07
N ALA A 82 3.14 11.17 -1.06
CA ALA A 82 2.54 9.86 -1.21
C ALA A 82 1.09 9.95 -1.69
N LYS A 83 0.31 10.86 -1.10
CA LYS A 83 -1.05 11.12 -1.56
C LYS A 83 -1.07 11.67 -2.98
N LYS A 84 -0.18 12.62 -3.30
CA LYS A 84 -0.08 13.24 -4.64
C LYS A 84 0.27 12.22 -5.73
N TYR A 85 1.19 11.31 -5.45
CA TYR A 85 1.66 10.30 -6.42
C TYR A 85 0.90 8.97 -6.35
N GLY A 86 -0.19 8.91 -5.58
CA GLY A 86 -1.01 7.71 -5.48
C GLY A 86 -0.28 6.52 -4.85
N ILE A 87 0.61 6.77 -3.89
CA ILE A 87 1.39 5.73 -3.22
C ILE A 87 0.63 5.25 -1.98
N LEU A 88 0.37 3.95 -1.94
CA LEU A 88 -0.20 3.29 -0.77
C LEU A 88 0.93 2.74 0.10
N TYR A 89 0.91 3.10 1.38
CA TYR A 89 1.94 2.68 2.34
C TYR A 89 1.37 2.43 3.73
N SER A 90 2.08 1.64 4.51
CA SER A 90 1.86 1.50 5.95
C SER A 90 3.10 1.92 6.73
N THR A 91 2.90 2.43 7.93
CA THR A 91 4.00 2.78 8.82
C THR A 91 4.54 1.55 9.53
N MET A 92 5.85 1.54 9.75
CA MET A 92 6.54 0.53 10.54
C MET A 92 6.96 1.11 11.90
N PRO A 93 7.31 0.27 12.88
CA PRO A 93 7.84 0.75 14.15
C PRO A 93 9.19 1.45 13.92
N ASN A 94 9.42 2.54 14.63
CA ASN A 94 10.70 3.24 14.59
C ASN A 94 11.78 2.39 15.26
N ILE A 95 12.63 1.79 14.46
CA ILE A 95 13.76 0.98 14.93
C ILE A 95 14.99 1.87 15.08
N ASN A 96 15.22 2.74 14.11
CA ASN A 96 16.37 3.63 14.06
C ASN A 96 16.01 5.01 14.61
N LYS A 97 16.82 5.51 15.55
CA LYS A 97 16.60 6.85 16.13
C LYS A 97 16.71 7.93 15.04
N GLY A 98 15.75 8.83 15.03
CA GLY A 98 15.72 9.95 14.07
C GLY A 98 15.20 9.61 12.69
N GLN A 99 14.92 8.35 12.41
CA GLN A 99 14.37 7.89 11.14
C GLN A 99 12.97 7.34 11.30
N THR A 100 12.19 7.44 10.22
CA THR A 100 10.88 6.81 10.07
C THR A 100 10.95 5.81 8.92
N GLU A 101 10.32 4.67 9.12
CA GLU A 101 10.21 3.63 8.12
C GLU A 101 8.76 3.47 7.67
N ILE A 102 8.56 3.39 6.37
CA ILE A 102 7.29 3.00 5.76
C ILE A 102 7.50 1.80 4.84
N ILE A 103 6.49 0.97 4.77
CA ILE A 103 6.48 -0.20 3.91
C ILE A 103 5.45 -0.01 2.79
N PHE A 104 5.78 -0.45 1.59
CA PHE A 104 4.96 -0.32 0.39
C PHE A 104 5.22 -1.47 -0.58
N HIS A 105 4.37 -1.63 -1.58
CA HIS A 105 4.59 -2.62 -2.63
C HIS A 105 5.60 -2.14 -3.67
N SER A 106 6.43 -3.04 -4.16
CA SER A 106 7.50 -2.77 -5.14
C SER A 106 6.99 -2.13 -6.44
N GLU A 107 5.75 -2.37 -6.82
CA GLU A 107 5.09 -1.71 -7.96
C GLU A 107 5.03 -0.18 -7.84
N ALA A 108 5.09 0.36 -6.62
CA ALA A 108 5.12 1.80 -6.37
C ALA A 108 6.55 2.41 -6.44
N THR A 109 7.59 1.59 -6.61
CA THR A 109 8.99 2.03 -6.62
C THR A 109 9.27 3.16 -7.62
N PRO A 110 8.79 3.16 -8.87
CA PRO A 110 9.02 4.27 -9.79
C PRO A 110 8.46 5.59 -9.26
N ARG A 111 7.29 5.57 -8.66
CA ARG A 111 6.63 6.76 -8.06
C ARG A 111 7.36 7.23 -6.81
N ILE A 112 7.85 6.30 -6.00
CA ILE A 112 8.67 6.63 -4.82
C ILE A 112 10.01 7.22 -5.23
N ASN A 113 10.65 6.75 -6.30
CA ASN A 113 11.87 7.35 -6.81
C ASN A 113 11.68 8.82 -7.23
N VAL A 114 10.55 9.15 -7.88
CA VAL A 114 10.19 10.54 -8.18
C VAL A 114 9.99 11.35 -6.90
N MET A 115 9.37 10.74 -5.88
CA MET A 115 9.19 11.37 -4.58
C MET A 115 10.53 11.64 -3.89
N LEU A 116 11.46 10.69 -3.92
CA LEU A 116 12.80 10.82 -3.33
C LEU A 116 13.61 11.95 -3.93
N GLN A 117 13.49 12.21 -5.22
CA GLN A 117 14.15 13.36 -5.87
C GLN A 117 13.73 14.71 -5.28
N ARG A 118 12.58 14.77 -4.61
CA ARG A 118 12.02 15.97 -3.97
C ARG A 118 12.23 15.98 -2.45
N MET A 119 12.74 14.91 -1.89
CA MET A 119 13.05 14.79 -0.46
C MET A 119 14.51 15.14 -0.20
N LYS A 120 14.79 15.51 1.05
CA LYS A 120 16.16 15.75 1.50
C LYS A 120 16.88 14.48 1.95
N SER A 121 16.10 13.48 2.37
CA SER A 121 16.58 12.18 2.81
C SER A 121 15.71 11.08 2.23
N GLY A 122 16.20 9.88 2.22
CA GLY A 122 15.43 8.69 1.86
C GLY A 122 16.28 7.61 1.22
N HIS A 123 16.02 6.39 1.64
CA HIS A 123 16.66 5.20 1.12
C HIS A 123 15.64 4.07 0.99
N ILE A 124 15.62 3.43 -0.17
CA ILE A 124 14.76 2.26 -0.44
C ILE A 124 15.59 0.99 -0.30
N SER A 125 15.03 -0.01 0.36
CA SER A 125 15.57 -1.36 0.39
C SER A 125 14.43 -2.37 0.25
N THR A 126 14.76 -3.60 -0.16
CA THR A 126 13.81 -4.70 -0.05
C THR A 126 13.52 -4.96 1.44
N PHE A 127 12.37 -5.54 1.73
CA PHE A 127 12.06 -5.91 3.12
C PHE A 127 13.12 -6.85 3.71
N ASP A 128 13.60 -7.80 2.91
CA ASP A 128 14.66 -8.74 3.32
C ASP A 128 15.96 -8.04 3.69
N ASP A 129 16.42 -7.12 2.86
CA ASP A 129 17.64 -6.36 3.12
C ASP A 129 17.51 -5.43 4.32
N TYR A 130 16.31 -4.85 4.52
CA TYR A 130 16.01 -4.05 5.70
C TYR A 130 16.11 -4.89 6.99
N VAL A 131 15.52 -6.08 6.99
CA VAL A 131 15.59 -6.99 8.13
C VAL A 131 17.02 -7.48 8.39
N LYS A 132 17.75 -7.85 7.34
CA LYS A 132 19.16 -8.30 7.48
C LYS A 132 20.05 -7.25 8.13
N LYS A 133 19.86 -5.98 7.79
CA LYS A 133 20.62 -4.85 8.33
C LYS A 133 20.20 -4.42 9.72
N SER A 134 19.02 -4.82 10.17
CA SER A 134 18.51 -4.52 11.50
C SER A 134 19.27 -5.32 12.57
N ASP A 135 19.53 -4.69 13.70
CA ASP A 135 20.11 -5.37 14.86
C ASP A 135 19.07 -6.30 15.55
N SER A 136 19.52 -7.04 16.56
CA SER A 136 18.65 -7.98 17.27
C SER A 136 17.48 -7.28 17.97
N GLU A 137 17.70 -6.09 18.52
CA GLU A 137 16.63 -5.30 19.16
C GLU A 137 15.60 -4.84 18.13
N GLY A 138 16.06 -4.36 16.97
CA GLY A 138 15.20 -3.97 15.86
C GLY A 138 14.37 -5.13 15.33
N LYS A 139 14.98 -6.30 15.15
CA LYS A 139 14.27 -7.53 14.72
C LYS A 139 13.21 -7.94 15.72
N ASN A 140 13.48 -7.89 17.01
CA ASN A 140 12.50 -8.19 18.05
C ASN A 140 11.34 -7.20 18.02
N LYS A 141 11.59 -5.90 17.86
CA LYS A 141 10.53 -4.87 17.70
C LYS A 141 9.67 -5.13 16.46
N LEU A 142 10.25 -5.57 15.36
CA LEU A 142 9.51 -5.94 14.15
C LEU A 142 8.62 -7.16 14.38
N ILE A 143 9.13 -8.20 15.01
CA ILE A 143 8.37 -9.39 15.35
C ILE A 143 7.18 -9.03 16.24
N ASP A 144 7.40 -8.28 17.30
CA ASP A 144 6.34 -7.84 18.21
C ASP A 144 5.27 -7.00 17.48
N TYR A 145 5.71 -6.12 16.59
CA TYR A 145 4.81 -5.30 15.77
C TYR A 145 3.92 -6.17 14.87
N PHE A 146 4.51 -7.10 14.13
CA PHE A 146 3.76 -7.98 13.23
C PHE A 146 2.86 -8.97 13.98
N GLN A 147 3.27 -9.47 15.14
CA GLN A 147 2.41 -10.29 16.00
C GLN A 147 1.18 -9.50 16.45
N LYS A 148 1.34 -8.26 16.88
CA LYS A 148 0.21 -7.37 17.22
C LYS A 148 -0.70 -7.10 16.02
N GLN A 149 -0.14 -6.95 14.83
CA GLN A 149 -0.95 -6.81 13.61
C GLN A 149 -1.74 -8.08 13.29
N LYS A 150 -1.21 -9.25 13.60
CA LYS A 150 -1.89 -10.54 13.42
C LYS A 150 -3.01 -10.73 14.45
N GLU A 151 -2.77 -10.42 15.70
CA GLU A 151 -3.70 -10.61 16.82
C GLU A 151 -4.76 -9.48 16.92
N GLY A 152 -4.41 -8.27 16.47
CA GLY A 152 -5.25 -7.08 16.58
C GLY A 152 -6.53 -7.17 15.75
N ASN A 153 -7.67 -6.83 16.36
CA ASN A 153 -9.02 -6.74 15.78
C ASN A 153 -9.81 -8.05 15.54
N GLY A 154 -9.54 -9.10 16.32
CA GLY A 154 -10.41 -10.28 16.31
C GLY A 154 -10.09 -11.28 15.21
N LYS A 155 -10.96 -12.28 15.07
CA LYS A 155 -10.82 -13.35 14.09
C LYS A 155 -10.89 -12.79 12.66
N PHE A 156 -10.07 -13.33 11.77
CA PHE A 156 -10.20 -13.10 10.35
C PHE A 156 -11.53 -13.66 9.85
N HIS A 157 -12.35 -12.83 9.21
CA HIS A 157 -13.71 -13.21 8.81
C HIS A 157 -13.87 -13.41 7.29
N THR A 158 -12.88 -12.99 6.52
CA THR A 158 -12.88 -13.12 5.06
C THR A 158 -11.63 -13.83 4.57
N GLN A 159 -11.71 -14.45 3.38
CA GLN A 159 -10.54 -15.09 2.73
C GLN A 159 -9.37 -14.09 2.50
N GLU A 160 -9.69 -12.83 2.24
CA GLU A 160 -8.68 -11.79 2.04
C GLU A 160 -7.96 -11.44 3.36
N GLU A 161 -8.71 -11.40 4.46
CA GLU A 161 -8.13 -11.19 5.80
C GLU A 161 -7.27 -12.39 6.22
N GLU A 162 -7.66 -13.61 5.90
CA GLU A 162 -6.86 -14.82 6.13
C GLU A 162 -5.53 -14.75 5.36
N LYS A 163 -5.55 -14.32 4.09
CA LYS A 163 -4.33 -14.10 3.30
C LYS A 163 -3.41 -13.04 3.94
N ALA A 164 -3.98 -11.98 4.50
CA ALA A 164 -3.20 -10.99 5.23
C ALA A 164 -2.56 -11.60 6.48
N GLY A 165 -3.28 -12.45 7.21
CA GLY A 165 -2.76 -13.19 8.35
C GLY A 165 -1.59 -14.12 7.98
N GLU A 166 -1.73 -14.86 6.90
CA GLU A 166 -0.66 -15.72 6.35
C GLU A 166 0.56 -14.89 5.91
N ALA A 167 0.34 -13.77 5.24
CA ALA A 167 1.42 -12.87 4.83
C ALA A 167 2.16 -12.31 6.05
N ILE A 168 1.46 -11.90 7.10
CA ILE A 168 2.07 -11.44 8.35
C ILE A 168 2.90 -12.55 9.00
N GLN A 169 2.37 -13.76 9.06
CA GLN A 169 3.09 -14.92 9.58
C GLN A 169 4.37 -15.18 8.79
N GLY A 170 4.31 -15.10 7.46
CA GLY A 170 5.47 -15.24 6.58
C GLY A 170 6.54 -14.18 6.84
N LEU A 171 6.14 -12.94 7.13
CA LEU A 171 7.08 -11.87 7.50
C LEU A 171 7.74 -12.13 8.87
N ILE A 172 6.99 -12.61 9.86
CA ILE A 172 7.52 -12.99 11.18
C ILE A 172 8.56 -14.10 11.04
N GLU A 173 8.26 -15.15 10.30
CA GLU A 173 9.17 -16.27 10.04
C GLU A 173 10.44 -15.81 9.32
N LYS A 174 10.28 -14.93 8.32
CA LYS A 174 11.41 -14.34 7.60
C LYS A 174 12.32 -13.52 8.52
N ILE A 175 11.76 -12.72 9.40
CA ILE A 175 12.54 -11.98 10.42
C ILE A 175 13.29 -12.97 11.33
N GLY A 176 12.62 -14.04 11.75
CA GLY A 176 13.21 -15.09 12.57
C GLY A 176 14.42 -15.78 11.93
N LEU A 177 14.41 -15.97 10.59
CA LEU A 177 15.54 -16.55 9.85
C LEU A 177 16.82 -15.69 9.91
N TYR A 178 16.68 -14.39 10.11
CA TYR A 178 17.81 -13.44 10.18
C TYR A 178 18.16 -13.04 11.63
N ALA A 179 17.43 -13.57 12.59
CA ALA A 179 17.64 -13.27 14.01
C ALA A 179 18.88 -14.03 14.63
#